data_afb351ce45ad099074a746d1f0fa74e5
#
_entry.id   afb351ce45ad099074a746d1f0fa74e5
#
_cell.length_a   1.000
_cell.length_b   1.000
_cell.length_c   1.000
_cell.angle_alpha   90.00
_cell.angle_beta   90.00
_cell.angle_gamma   90.00
#
_symmetry.space_group_name_H-M   'P 1'
#
loop_
_entity.id
_entity.type
_entity.pdbx_description
1 polymer ?
#
loop_
_entity_poly.entity_id
_entity_poly.type
_entity_poly.pdbx_seq_one_letter_code
_entity_poly.pdbx_strand_id
1 'polypeptide(L)'
;MKDDGRQTMDNDTRARSVWQTKGEPRAVDKQAHRLRALLFDLGDTIMIEETEVKDAEGTTQSAELIPGVVQALRGFVARGHRLALVADSRPHTPPNVLRQHNVLALFETLAISENVGVEKPGARIFQAALDALEIAPTDYDRVVMVGNNLARDIVGANRLGLISVFFHWNDRRRSEPQTEEEEPDHTVTSVTELVALIERLDRP
;
A
#
# COMPACT_ATOMS: atom_id res chain seq x y z
N MET A 1 29.26 49.81 5.77
CA MET A 1 27.91 49.34 6.16
C MET A 1 27.64 48.12 5.32
N LYS A 2 27.83 46.92 5.90
CA LYS A 2 27.63 45.60 5.24
C LYS A 2 26.29 45.10 5.70
N ASP A 3 25.38 44.87 4.75
CA ASP A 3 24.06 44.32 4.96
C ASP A 3 24.18 42.80 5.06
N ASP A 4 23.80 42.26 6.20
CA ASP A 4 23.92 40.83 6.56
C ASP A 4 22.54 40.18 6.29
N GLY A 5 22.37 39.73 5.03
CA GLY A 5 21.17 39.05 4.58
C GLY A 5 21.06 37.64 5.17
N ARG A 6 20.46 37.48 6.35
CA ARG A 6 20.04 36.18 6.88
C ARG A 6 18.83 35.68 6.09
N GLN A 7 19.06 34.70 5.23
CA GLN A 7 17.98 33.87 4.67
C GLN A 7 17.44 32.97 5.78
N THR A 8 16.23 33.23 6.20
CA THR A 8 15.44 32.30 7.00
C THR A 8 15.07 31.09 6.12
N MET A 9 15.67 29.93 6.40
CA MET A 9 15.26 28.67 5.78
C MET A 9 13.87 28.30 6.28
N ASP A 10 12.95 28.28 5.36
CA ASP A 10 11.56 27.88 5.55
C ASP A 10 11.49 26.39 5.89
N ASN A 11 10.90 26.06 7.03
CA ASN A 11 10.87 24.72 7.66
C ASN A 11 9.76 23.83 7.08
N ASP A 12 9.25 24.16 5.87
CA ASP A 12 8.06 23.50 5.27
C ASP A 12 8.37 22.34 4.30
N THR A 13 9.64 21.92 4.20
CA THR A 13 10.05 20.90 3.20
C THR A 13 10.00 19.45 3.70
N ARG A 14 9.63 19.21 4.97
CA ARG A 14 9.63 17.86 5.56
C ARG A 14 8.31 17.06 5.41
N ALA A 15 7.26 17.65 4.87
CA ALA A 15 5.94 17.00 4.77
C ALA A 15 5.66 16.26 3.44
N ARG A 16 6.61 16.20 2.50
CA ARG A 16 6.38 15.60 1.17
C ARG A 16 7.15 14.30 0.95
N SER A 17 6.97 13.33 1.83
CA SER A 17 7.65 12.03 1.72
C SER A 17 6.78 10.91 1.12
N VAL A 18 5.70 11.26 0.43
CA VAL A 18 4.85 10.30 -0.30
C VAL A 18 5.08 10.48 -1.79
N TRP A 19 5.49 9.40 -2.48
CA TRP A 19 5.62 9.43 -3.94
C TRP A 19 4.23 9.49 -4.57
N GLN A 20 3.87 10.63 -5.16
CA GLN A 20 2.67 10.77 -5.98
C GLN A 20 3.02 10.48 -7.44
N THR A 21 2.34 9.53 -8.04
CA THR A 21 2.43 9.30 -9.49
C THR A 21 1.52 10.30 -10.18
N LYS A 22 2.11 11.30 -10.87
CA LYS A 22 1.34 12.25 -11.68
C LYS A 22 0.84 11.56 -12.96
N GLY A 23 -0.32 10.91 -12.87
CA GLY A 23 -1.16 10.58 -14.01
C GLY A 23 -2.33 11.58 -14.06
N GLU A 24 -2.83 11.92 -15.25
CA GLU A 24 -4.05 12.73 -15.35
C GLU A 24 -5.19 12.02 -14.60
N PRO A 25 -5.97 12.73 -13.77
CA PRO A 25 -7.07 12.12 -13.05
C PRO A 25 -8.11 11.62 -14.07
N ARG A 26 -8.23 10.29 -14.19
CA ARG A 26 -9.40 9.70 -14.83
C ARG A 26 -10.61 10.13 -14.01
N ALA A 27 -11.60 10.72 -14.68
CA ALA A 27 -12.91 10.94 -14.09
C ALA A 27 -13.53 9.56 -13.76
N VAL A 28 -13.27 9.07 -12.55
CA VAL A 28 -13.92 7.88 -12.01
C VAL A 28 -15.23 8.34 -11.41
N ASP A 29 -16.31 7.72 -11.82
CA ASP A 29 -17.62 7.92 -11.19
C ASP A 29 -17.53 7.44 -9.73
N LYS A 30 -17.28 8.36 -8.81
CA LYS A 30 -17.07 8.11 -7.38
C LYS A 30 -18.31 7.51 -6.68
N GLN A 31 -19.45 7.42 -7.38
CA GLN A 31 -20.71 6.92 -6.83
C GLN A 31 -20.98 5.44 -7.11
N ALA A 32 -20.25 4.83 -8.06
CA ALA A 32 -20.52 3.44 -8.49
C ALA A 32 -19.90 2.37 -7.58
N HIS A 33 -18.88 2.69 -6.77
CA HIS A 33 -18.16 1.73 -5.95
C HIS A 33 -18.47 1.90 -4.45
N ARG A 34 -18.71 0.75 -3.77
CA ARG A 34 -18.78 0.73 -2.31
C ARG A 34 -17.40 1.01 -1.71
N LEU A 35 -16.34 0.41 -2.26
CA LEU A 35 -14.97 0.58 -1.80
C LEU A 35 -14.38 1.91 -2.29
N ARG A 36 -13.64 2.59 -1.40
CA ARG A 36 -12.94 3.85 -1.70
C ARG A 36 -11.54 3.65 -2.24
N ALA A 37 -10.82 2.68 -1.72
CA ALA A 37 -9.47 2.35 -2.16
C ALA A 37 -9.07 0.93 -1.74
N LEU A 38 -8.02 0.43 -2.41
CA LEU A 38 -7.32 -0.79 -2.07
C LEU A 38 -5.87 -0.42 -1.72
N LEU A 39 -5.47 -0.68 -0.49
CA LEU A 39 -4.11 -0.54 0.00
C LEU A 39 -3.42 -1.90 -0.07
N PHE A 40 -2.18 -1.93 -0.54
CA PHE A 40 -1.39 -3.16 -0.65
C PHE A 40 -0.07 -3.02 0.10
N ASP A 41 0.32 -4.05 0.83
CA ASP A 41 1.72 -4.27 1.16
C ASP A 41 2.51 -4.69 -0.10
N LEU A 42 3.84 -4.74 -0.01
CA LEU A 42 4.72 -5.09 -1.12
C LEU A 42 5.24 -6.52 -1.03
N GLY A 43 6.01 -6.81 0.03
CA GLY A 43 6.74 -8.06 0.19
C GLY A 43 5.81 -9.25 0.44
N ASP A 44 5.94 -10.32 -0.32
CA ASP A 44 5.05 -11.49 -0.27
C ASP A 44 3.55 -11.13 -0.31
N THR A 45 3.23 -9.95 -0.88
CA THR A 45 1.86 -9.50 -1.18
C THR A 45 1.72 -9.16 -2.66
N ILE A 46 2.70 -8.43 -3.21
CA ILE A 46 2.83 -8.13 -4.64
C ILE A 46 4.06 -8.81 -5.22
N MET A 47 5.23 -8.63 -4.58
CA MET A 47 6.48 -9.26 -4.98
C MET A 47 6.81 -10.48 -4.11
N ILE A 48 7.61 -11.39 -4.65
CA ILE A 48 8.14 -12.56 -3.96
C ILE A 48 9.45 -12.15 -3.28
N GLU A 49 9.47 -12.01 -1.95
CA GLU A 49 10.64 -11.52 -1.18
C GLU A 49 11.90 -12.37 -1.41
N GLU A 50 11.77 -13.68 -1.58
CA GLU A 50 12.94 -14.57 -1.78
C GLU A 50 13.65 -14.36 -3.13
N THR A 51 13.00 -13.64 -4.07
CA THR A 51 13.57 -13.34 -5.39
C THR A 51 14.26 -11.98 -5.45
N GLU A 52 14.30 -11.25 -4.33
CA GLU A 52 14.89 -9.92 -4.28
C GLU A 52 16.38 -9.94 -4.64
N VAL A 53 16.75 -9.09 -5.59
CA VAL A 53 18.14 -8.74 -5.88
C VAL A 53 18.41 -7.38 -5.27
N LYS A 54 19.30 -7.33 -4.27
CA LYS A 54 19.62 -6.11 -3.51
C LYS A 54 20.98 -5.57 -3.88
N ASP A 55 21.14 -4.23 -3.82
CA ASP A 55 22.44 -3.59 -3.88
C ASP A 55 23.21 -3.71 -2.54
N ALA A 56 24.43 -3.12 -2.49
CA ALA A 56 25.28 -3.16 -1.32
C ALA A 56 24.67 -2.44 -0.09
N GLU A 57 23.80 -1.50 -0.33
CA GLU A 57 23.07 -0.73 0.67
C GLU A 57 21.81 -1.44 1.16
N GLY A 58 21.44 -2.60 0.52
CA GLY A 58 20.27 -3.40 0.87
C GLY A 58 18.97 -2.89 0.23
N THR A 59 19.06 -2.02 -0.77
CA THR A 59 17.87 -1.59 -1.54
C THR A 59 17.60 -2.60 -2.65
N THR A 60 16.36 -3.07 -2.74
CA THR A 60 15.96 -4.01 -3.79
C THR A 60 15.95 -3.33 -5.15
N GLN A 61 16.71 -3.91 -6.07
CA GLN A 61 16.82 -3.43 -7.46
C GLN A 61 15.82 -4.14 -8.37
N SER A 62 15.55 -5.43 -8.10
CA SER A 62 14.59 -6.23 -8.85
C SER A 62 14.03 -7.35 -7.97
N ALA A 63 12.83 -7.83 -8.29
CA ALA A 63 12.22 -9.02 -7.72
C ALA A 63 11.16 -9.56 -8.69
N GLU A 64 10.81 -10.84 -8.56
CA GLU A 64 9.66 -11.39 -9.28
C GLU A 64 8.35 -11.01 -8.58
N LEU A 65 7.27 -10.96 -9.34
CA LEU A 65 5.94 -10.73 -8.79
C LEU A 65 5.17 -12.03 -8.61
N ILE A 66 4.27 -12.04 -7.65
CA ILE A 66 3.36 -13.17 -7.42
C ILE A 66 2.56 -13.43 -8.71
N PRO A 67 2.49 -14.69 -9.19
CA PRO A 67 1.76 -15.03 -10.41
C PRO A 67 0.31 -14.52 -10.41
N GLY A 68 -0.07 -13.79 -11.46
CA GLY A 68 -1.42 -13.23 -11.61
C GLY A 68 -1.63 -11.85 -11.00
N VAL A 69 -0.72 -11.34 -10.12
CA VAL A 69 -0.92 -10.07 -9.43
C VAL A 69 -0.97 -8.88 -10.40
N VAL A 70 -0.15 -8.89 -11.46
CA VAL A 70 -0.15 -7.81 -12.48
C VAL A 70 -1.52 -7.68 -13.14
N GLN A 71 -2.13 -8.81 -13.50
CA GLN A 71 -3.46 -8.84 -14.11
C GLN A 71 -4.53 -8.37 -13.12
N ALA A 72 -4.43 -8.77 -11.85
CA ALA A 72 -5.33 -8.34 -10.80
C ALA A 72 -5.26 -6.82 -10.58
N LEU A 73 -4.07 -6.25 -10.39
CA LEU A 73 -3.86 -4.81 -10.20
C LEU A 73 -4.41 -3.99 -11.38
N ARG A 74 -4.11 -4.41 -12.61
CA ARG A 74 -4.67 -3.78 -13.82
C ARG A 74 -6.18 -3.90 -13.88
N GLY A 75 -6.72 -5.06 -13.51
CA GLY A 75 -8.15 -5.31 -13.44
C GLY A 75 -8.85 -4.42 -12.41
N PHE A 76 -8.27 -4.20 -11.23
CA PHE A 76 -8.81 -3.29 -10.22
C PHE A 76 -8.87 -1.84 -10.75
N VAL A 77 -7.78 -1.34 -11.33
CA VAL A 77 -7.76 0.01 -11.90
C VAL A 77 -8.73 0.15 -13.08
N ALA A 78 -8.84 -0.87 -13.95
CA ALA A 78 -9.78 -0.85 -15.07
C ALA A 78 -11.26 -0.79 -14.61
N ARG A 79 -11.56 -1.34 -13.42
CA ARG A 79 -12.87 -1.24 -12.76
C ARG A 79 -13.05 0.04 -11.93
N GLY A 80 -12.06 0.93 -11.88
CA GLY A 80 -12.16 2.22 -11.21
C GLY A 80 -11.66 2.24 -9.76
N HIS A 81 -11.10 1.13 -9.25
CA HIS A 81 -10.50 1.14 -7.91
C HIS A 81 -9.22 1.97 -7.87
N ARG A 82 -9.08 2.72 -6.80
CA ARG A 82 -7.88 3.49 -6.48
C ARG A 82 -6.90 2.62 -5.71
N LEU A 83 -5.64 2.60 -6.12
CA LEU A 83 -4.62 1.78 -5.48
C LEU A 83 -3.59 2.63 -4.74
N ALA A 84 -3.21 2.21 -3.54
CA ALA A 84 -2.06 2.74 -2.83
C ALA A 84 -1.17 1.61 -2.31
N LEU A 85 0.12 1.90 -2.14
CA LEU A 85 1.06 1.00 -1.49
C LEU A 85 1.33 1.48 -0.05
N VAL A 86 1.42 0.54 0.90
CA VAL A 86 1.82 0.79 2.29
C VAL A 86 2.90 -0.23 2.65
N ALA A 87 4.17 0.15 2.53
CA ALA A 87 5.29 -0.78 2.60
C ALA A 87 6.34 -0.40 3.65
N ASP A 88 6.76 -1.40 4.44
CA ASP A 88 7.94 -1.28 5.30
C ASP A 88 9.19 -1.57 4.48
N SER A 89 9.82 -0.53 3.95
CA SER A 89 10.94 -0.68 3.04
C SER A 89 11.78 0.60 2.89
N ARG A 90 12.92 0.45 2.20
CA ARG A 90 13.72 1.58 1.70
C ARG A 90 12.98 2.34 0.60
N PRO A 91 13.23 3.66 0.43
CA PRO A 91 12.46 4.52 -0.48
C PRO A 91 12.46 4.07 -1.93
N HIS A 92 13.55 3.49 -2.39
CA HIS A 92 13.71 3.10 -3.80
C HIS A 92 13.24 1.67 -4.11
N THR A 93 13.08 0.80 -3.10
CA THR A 93 12.64 -0.59 -3.28
C THR A 93 11.31 -0.69 -4.03
N PRO A 94 10.19 -0.09 -3.55
CA PRO A 94 8.92 -0.23 -4.26
C PRO A 94 8.94 0.36 -5.67
N PRO A 95 9.49 1.59 -5.91
CA PRO A 95 9.57 2.12 -7.26
C PRO A 95 10.38 1.26 -8.23
N ASN A 96 11.49 0.66 -7.78
CA ASN A 96 12.32 -0.20 -8.62
C ASN A 96 11.54 -1.42 -9.07
N VAL A 97 10.98 -2.18 -8.13
CA VAL A 97 10.23 -3.41 -8.42
C VAL A 97 8.98 -3.12 -9.25
N LEU A 98 8.16 -2.13 -8.85
CA LEU A 98 6.92 -1.83 -9.56
C LEU A 98 7.18 -1.29 -10.99
N ARG A 99 8.27 -0.54 -11.19
CA ARG A 99 8.67 -0.05 -12.53
C ARG A 99 9.16 -1.18 -13.42
N GLN A 100 9.95 -2.11 -12.90
CA GLN A 100 10.42 -3.30 -13.62
C GLN A 100 9.25 -4.04 -14.31
N HIS A 101 8.10 -4.11 -13.64
CA HIS A 101 6.93 -4.84 -14.13
C HIS A 101 5.85 -3.95 -14.77
N ASN A 102 6.14 -2.67 -15.01
CA ASN A 102 5.23 -1.70 -15.61
C ASN A 102 3.88 -1.58 -14.85
N VAL A 103 3.94 -1.61 -13.50
CA VAL A 103 2.76 -1.47 -12.64
C VAL A 103 2.84 -0.27 -11.69
N LEU A 104 3.97 0.45 -11.65
CA LEU A 104 4.12 1.63 -10.77
C LEU A 104 3.02 2.67 -10.99
N ALA A 105 2.67 2.96 -12.24
CA ALA A 105 1.65 3.94 -12.60
C ALA A 105 0.21 3.54 -12.23
N LEU A 106 -0.01 2.30 -11.76
CA LEU A 106 -1.32 1.86 -11.26
C LEU A 106 -1.59 2.38 -9.84
N PHE A 107 -0.55 2.74 -9.09
CA PHE A 107 -0.67 3.26 -7.73
C PHE A 107 -0.70 4.79 -7.73
N GLU A 108 -1.72 5.37 -7.08
CA GLU A 108 -1.82 6.82 -6.94
C GLU A 108 -0.81 7.36 -5.93
N THR A 109 -0.45 6.56 -4.92
CA THR A 109 0.52 6.92 -3.89
C THR A 109 1.26 5.71 -3.33
N LEU A 110 2.48 5.95 -2.80
CA LEU A 110 3.30 4.96 -2.11
C LEU A 110 3.67 5.53 -0.73
N ALA A 111 3.10 4.98 0.33
CA ALA A 111 3.50 5.24 1.70
C ALA A 111 4.60 4.24 2.09
N ILE A 112 5.83 4.74 2.21
CA ILE A 112 7.02 3.94 2.48
C ILE A 112 7.56 4.29 3.86
N SER A 113 7.82 3.30 4.71
CA SER A 113 8.15 3.50 6.12
C SER A 113 9.36 4.42 6.34
N GLU A 114 10.45 4.27 5.58
CA GLU A 114 11.60 5.17 5.72
C GLU A 114 11.28 6.63 5.35
N ASN A 115 10.35 6.88 4.42
CA ASN A 115 9.92 8.23 4.08
C ASN A 115 8.98 8.83 5.13
N VAL A 116 8.08 8.01 5.67
CA VAL A 116 7.09 8.44 6.68
C VAL A 116 7.70 8.51 8.08
N GLY A 117 8.78 7.75 8.33
CA GLY A 117 9.47 7.64 9.61
C GLY A 117 8.76 6.72 10.61
N VAL A 118 7.84 5.86 10.16
CA VAL A 118 7.09 4.90 10.98
C VAL A 118 6.80 3.65 10.16
N GLU A 119 7.07 2.48 10.75
CA GLU A 119 6.69 1.17 10.19
C GLU A 119 5.27 0.77 10.63
N LYS A 120 4.66 -0.16 9.90
CA LYS A 120 3.46 -0.89 10.32
C LYS A 120 3.73 -1.69 11.61
N PRO A 121 2.80 -1.79 12.55
CA PRO A 121 1.39 -1.37 12.49
C PRO A 121 1.13 0.08 12.94
N GLY A 122 2.13 0.96 12.95
CA GLY A 122 1.95 2.36 13.33
C GLY A 122 0.93 3.05 12.43
N ALA A 123 -0.07 3.71 13.01
CA ALA A 123 -1.18 4.32 12.28
C ALA A 123 -0.72 5.32 11.19
N ARG A 124 0.39 6.04 11.46
CA ARG A 124 0.86 7.13 10.60
C ARG A 124 1.20 6.71 9.16
N ILE A 125 1.70 5.47 8.95
CA ILE A 125 2.04 5.02 7.59
C ILE A 125 0.78 4.77 6.76
N PHE A 126 -0.28 4.23 7.36
CA PHE A 126 -1.57 4.07 6.70
C PHE A 126 -2.23 5.41 6.44
N GLN A 127 -2.23 6.31 7.45
CA GLN A 127 -2.76 7.66 7.32
C GLN A 127 -2.08 8.44 6.19
N ALA A 128 -0.76 8.30 6.01
CA ALA A 128 -0.05 8.94 4.90
C ALA A 128 -0.59 8.50 3.53
N ALA A 129 -0.98 7.23 3.37
CA ALA A 129 -1.62 6.76 2.14
C ALA A 129 -3.05 7.28 2.01
N LEU A 130 -3.83 7.24 3.10
CA LEU A 130 -5.24 7.67 3.13
C LEU A 130 -5.37 9.18 2.87
N ASP A 131 -4.51 9.99 3.49
CA ASP A 131 -4.46 11.45 3.29
C ASP A 131 -4.08 11.80 1.84
N ALA A 132 -3.09 11.09 1.27
CA ALA A 132 -2.71 11.30 -0.14
C ALA A 132 -3.82 10.89 -1.12
N LEU A 133 -4.68 9.96 -0.73
CA LEU A 133 -5.89 9.58 -1.45
C LEU A 133 -7.11 10.47 -1.09
N GLU A 134 -6.96 11.46 -0.22
CA GLU A 134 -8.06 12.33 0.24
C GLU A 134 -9.25 11.53 0.81
N ILE A 135 -8.97 10.42 1.55
CA ILE A 135 -10.01 9.58 2.17
C ILE A 135 -10.23 10.05 3.61
N ALA A 136 -11.45 10.47 3.89
CA ALA A 136 -11.82 10.91 5.23
C ALA A 136 -11.96 9.72 6.22
N PRO A 137 -11.69 9.92 7.52
CA PRO A 137 -11.85 8.85 8.52
C PRO A 137 -13.24 8.20 8.56
N THR A 138 -14.28 8.92 8.14
CA THR A 138 -15.65 8.40 8.01
C THR A 138 -15.83 7.36 6.89
N ASP A 139 -14.85 7.21 6.01
CA ASP A 139 -14.87 6.26 4.88
C ASP A 139 -13.83 5.12 5.06
N TYR A 140 -13.19 5.00 6.23
CA TYR A 140 -12.16 3.99 6.48
C TYR A 140 -12.69 2.56 6.41
N ASP A 141 -13.94 2.33 6.82
CA ASP A 141 -14.68 1.07 6.69
C ASP A 141 -14.97 0.65 5.23
N ARG A 142 -14.57 1.50 4.27
CA ARG A 142 -14.69 1.30 2.82
C ARG A 142 -13.33 1.20 2.13
N VAL A 143 -12.27 1.06 2.91
CA VAL A 143 -10.90 0.88 2.42
C VAL A 143 -10.41 -0.51 2.80
N VAL A 144 -9.86 -1.23 1.84
CA VAL A 144 -9.29 -2.55 2.05
C VAL A 144 -7.77 -2.44 2.20
N MET A 145 -7.20 -3.06 3.24
CA MET A 145 -5.76 -3.32 3.35
C MET A 145 -5.48 -4.79 3.07
N VAL A 146 -4.69 -5.07 2.04
CA VAL A 146 -4.22 -6.40 1.68
C VAL A 146 -2.77 -6.55 2.09
N GLY A 147 -2.46 -7.54 2.92
CA GLY A 147 -1.10 -7.80 3.35
C GLY A 147 -0.89 -9.24 3.86
N ASN A 148 0.36 -9.64 4.03
CA ASN A 148 0.73 -11.00 4.42
C ASN A 148 1.23 -11.12 5.87
N ASN A 149 1.17 -10.03 6.65
CA ASN A 149 1.71 -9.99 8.00
C ASN A 149 0.65 -9.61 9.03
N LEU A 150 0.23 -10.60 9.84
CA LEU A 150 -0.81 -10.41 10.85
C LEU A 150 -0.45 -9.30 11.86
N ALA A 151 0.78 -9.28 12.37
CA ALA A 151 1.22 -8.31 13.38
C ALA A 151 1.45 -6.89 12.84
N ARG A 152 1.53 -6.71 11.53
CA ARG A 152 1.82 -5.42 10.89
C ARG A 152 0.63 -4.91 10.07
N ASP A 153 0.28 -5.64 9.01
CA ASP A 153 -0.76 -5.22 8.07
C ASP A 153 -2.15 -5.29 8.69
N ILE A 154 -2.45 -6.44 9.30
CA ILE A 154 -3.78 -6.71 9.85
C ILE A 154 -4.02 -5.88 11.12
N VAL A 155 -3.07 -5.91 12.08
CA VAL A 155 -3.16 -5.06 13.28
C VAL A 155 -3.31 -3.59 12.91
N GLY A 156 -2.51 -3.10 11.94
CA GLY A 156 -2.58 -1.70 11.54
C GLY A 156 -3.92 -1.33 10.89
N ALA A 157 -4.45 -2.21 10.03
CA ALA A 157 -5.75 -2.05 9.39
C ALA A 157 -6.89 -2.06 10.43
N ASN A 158 -6.91 -3.07 11.31
CA ASN A 158 -7.94 -3.23 12.34
C ASN A 158 -8.02 -2.03 13.29
N ARG A 159 -6.87 -1.52 13.75
CA ARG A 159 -6.80 -0.32 14.62
C ARG A 159 -7.38 0.93 13.99
N LEU A 160 -7.38 1.02 12.67
CA LEU A 160 -7.93 2.15 11.93
C LEU A 160 -9.37 1.91 11.44
N GLY A 161 -9.90 0.70 11.61
CA GLY A 161 -11.23 0.33 11.10
C GLY A 161 -11.26 0.16 9.57
N LEU A 162 -10.11 -0.18 8.96
CA LEU A 162 -10.06 -0.60 7.55
C LEU A 162 -10.53 -2.05 7.45
N ILE A 163 -10.99 -2.46 6.28
CA ILE A 163 -11.25 -3.88 5.99
C ILE A 163 -9.90 -4.58 5.83
N SER A 164 -9.59 -5.52 6.72
CA SER A 164 -8.33 -6.24 6.73
C SER A 164 -8.42 -7.54 5.94
N VAL A 165 -7.49 -7.73 4.98
CA VAL A 165 -7.40 -8.95 4.15
C VAL A 165 -6.02 -9.56 4.31
N PHE A 166 -5.96 -10.72 4.97
CA PHE A 166 -4.75 -11.50 5.09
C PHE A 166 -4.55 -12.33 3.83
N PHE A 167 -3.44 -12.05 3.10
CA PHE A 167 -3.07 -12.79 1.90
C PHE A 167 -2.02 -13.84 2.22
N HIS A 168 -2.48 -15.04 2.55
CA HIS A 168 -1.65 -16.20 2.91
C HIS A 168 -1.39 -17.09 1.69
N TRP A 169 -0.52 -16.64 0.77
CA TRP A 169 -0.19 -17.40 -0.43
C TRP A 169 1.04 -18.33 -0.25
N ASN A 170 1.82 -18.14 0.81
CA ASN A 170 2.96 -18.97 1.20
C ASN A 170 3.12 -19.03 2.73
N ASP A 171 3.95 -19.95 3.20
CA ASP A 171 4.16 -20.22 4.63
C ASP A 171 5.38 -19.47 5.23
N ARG A 172 5.89 -18.42 4.60
CA ARG A 172 7.04 -17.64 5.12
C ARG A 172 6.73 -16.90 6.40
N ARG A 173 5.48 -16.53 6.59
CA ARG A 173 4.99 -15.89 7.81
C ARG A 173 3.95 -16.77 8.47
N ARG A 174 3.80 -16.62 9.79
CA ARG A 174 2.76 -17.33 10.53
C ARG A 174 1.37 -16.98 10.01
N SER A 175 0.50 -17.95 10.00
CA SER A 175 -0.90 -17.84 9.57
C SER A 175 -1.89 -17.76 10.72
N GLU A 176 -1.44 -18.07 11.96
CA GLU A 176 -2.30 -18.11 13.13
C GLU A 176 -2.22 -16.77 13.88
N PRO A 177 -3.34 -16.06 14.09
CA PRO A 177 -3.43 -14.88 14.95
C PRO A 177 -3.02 -15.24 16.40
N GLN A 178 -2.32 -14.34 17.08
CA GLN A 178 -1.94 -14.49 18.49
C GLN A 178 -2.71 -13.57 19.42
N THR A 179 -3.38 -12.58 18.84
CA THR A 179 -4.20 -11.60 19.57
C THR A 179 -5.46 -11.31 18.76
N GLU A 180 -6.48 -10.77 19.40
CA GLU A 180 -7.72 -10.34 18.74
C GLU A 180 -7.46 -9.27 17.65
N GLU A 181 -6.47 -8.38 17.87
CA GLU A 181 -6.11 -7.37 16.88
C GLU A 181 -5.50 -7.96 15.58
N GLU A 182 -5.01 -9.19 15.62
CA GLU A 182 -4.44 -9.92 14.48
C GLU A 182 -5.47 -10.73 13.71
N GLU A 183 -6.72 -10.81 14.19
CA GLU A 183 -7.79 -11.50 13.46
C GLU A 183 -8.17 -10.69 12.21
N PRO A 184 -7.97 -11.25 11.00
CA PRO A 184 -8.34 -10.55 9.76
C PRO A 184 -9.85 -10.65 9.52
N ASP A 185 -10.45 -9.62 8.91
CA ASP A 185 -11.83 -9.69 8.43
C ASP A 185 -11.99 -10.79 7.36
N HIS A 186 -10.95 -10.96 6.53
CA HIS A 186 -10.92 -11.96 5.47
C HIS A 186 -9.53 -12.56 5.30
N THR A 187 -9.48 -13.84 4.95
CA THR A 187 -8.26 -14.54 4.51
C THR A 187 -8.45 -15.05 3.09
N VAL A 188 -7.42 -14.86 2.26
CA VAL A 188 -7.35 -15.40 0.90
C VAL A 188 -5.98 -16.05 0.68
N THR A 189 -5.93 -17.10 -0.14
CA THR A 189 -4.72 -17.90 -0.38
C THR A 189 -4.19 -17.78 -1.82
N SER A 190 -4.95 -17.11 -2.69
CA SER A 190 -4.57 -16.91 -4.08
C SER A 190 -5.02 -15.54 -4.60
N VAL A 191 -4.35 -15.08 -5.67
CA VAL A 191 -4.76 -13.85 -6.38
C VAL A 191 -6.18 -13.97 -6.94
N THR A 192 -6.59 -15.16 -7.36
CA THR A 192 -7.96 -15.41 -7.86
C THR A 192 -8.99 -15.21 -6.74
N GLU A 193 -8.72 -15.72 -5.54
CA GLU A 193 -9.59 -15.52 -4.38
C GLU A 193 -9.64 -14.04 -3.96
N LEU A 194 -8.49 -13.34 -4.00
CA LEU A 194 -8.42 -11.91 -3.73
C LEU A 194 -9.31 -11.11 -4.70
N VAL A 195 -9.22 -11.39 -6.00
CA VAL A 195 -10.07 -10.72 -7.00
C VAL A 195 -11.55 -10.96 -6.73
N ALA A 196 -11.94 -12.21 -6.47
CA ALA A 196 -13.32 -12.57 -6.16
C ALA A 196 -13.83 -11.91 -4.86
N LEU A 197 -12.96 -11.81 -3.85
CA LEU A 197 -13.28 -11.12 -2.59
C LEU A 197 -13.54 -9.62 -2.82
N ILE A 198 -12.64 -8.92 -3.52
CA ILE A 198 -12.79 -7.49 -3.80
C ILE A 198 -14.07 -7.23 -4.60
N GLU A 199 -14.36 -8.04 -5.62
CA GLU A 199 -15.62 -7.94 -6.39
C GLU A 199 -16.87 -8.14 -5.51
N ARG A 200 -16.80 -9.02 -4.50
CA ARG A 200 -17.91 -9.24 -3.56
C ARG A 200 -18.08 -8.06 -2.59
N LEU A 201 -16.97 -7.51 -2.06
CA LEU A 201 -16.97 -6.39 -1.11
C LEU A 201 -17.43 -5.09 -1.76
N ASP A 202 -17.21 -4.94 -3.07
CA ASP A 202 -17.56 -3.72 -3.81
C ASP A 202 -19.00 -3.69 -4.31
N ARG A 203 -19.76 -4.75 -4.12
CA ARG A 203 -21.20 -4.78 -4.48
C ARG A 203 -21.99 -3.86 -3.55
N PRO A 204 -22.94 -3.08 -4.10
CA PRO A 204 -23.82 -2.21 -3.33
C PRO A 204 -24.74 -2.98 -2.36
#